data_c3855160e95c1af70a5f37dc1093ed7d
#
_entry.id   c3855160e95c1af70a5f37dc1093ed7d
#
_cell.length_a   1.000
_cell.length_b   1.000
_cell.length_c   1.000
_cell.angle_alpha   90.00
_cell.angle_beta   90.00
_cell.angle_gamma   90.00
#
_symmetry.space_group_name_H-M   'P 1'
#
loop_
_entity.id
_entity.type
_entity.pdbx_description
1 polymer ?
#
loop_
_entity_poly.entity_id
_entity_poly.type
_entity_poly.pdbx_seq_one_letter_code
_entity_poly.pdbx_strand_id
1 'polypeptide(L)' 'MNTNTVLVFKTSVTHPQQVRQLRPLLDALVDRRGQWNFDLEDCDNILRVETQRLPAMAIVSALQVRGFACEEL' A
#
# COMPACT_ATOMS: atom_id res chain seq x y z
N MET A 1 19.70 -10.83 -9.78
CA MET A 1 19.54 -9.43 -9.40
C MET A 1 18.16 -9.20 -8.85
N ASN A 2 18.11 -8.55 -7.70
CA ASN A 2 16.85 -8.29 -7.05
C ASN A 2 16.33 -6.94 -7.46
N THR A 3 15.36 -6.94 -8.36
CA THR A 3 14.73 -5.71 -8.80
C THR A 3 13.34 -5.64 -8.18
N ASN A 4 13.10 -4.61 -7.38
CA ASN A 4 11.77 -4.37 -6.84
C ASN A 4 10.87 -3.80 -7.93
N THR A 5 9.63 -4.24 -7.92
CA THR A 5 8.56 -3.62 -8.67
C THR A 5 7.91 -2.54 -7.80
N VAL A 6 7.63 -1.40 -8.38
CA VAL A 6 6.90 -0.34 -7.69
C VAL A 6 5.44 -0.40 -8.10
N LEU A 7 4.57 -0.61 -7.11
CA LEU A 7 3.12 -0.60 -7.30
C LEU A 7 2.57 0.71 -6.72
N VAL A 8 1.66 1.33 -7.44
CA VAL A 8 1.07 2.62 -7.05
C VAL A 8 -0.43 2.47 -7.03
N PHE A 9 -1.05 2.92 -5.93
CA PHE A 9 -2.49 2.79 -5.73
C PHE A 9 -3.10 4.12 -5.35
N LYS A 10 -4.29 4.37 -5.88
CA LYS A 10 -5.18 5.41 -5.38
C LYS A 10 -6.00 4.80 -4.24
N THR A 11 -6.08 5.50 -3.10
CA THR A 11 -6.77 4.99 -1.93
C THR A 11 -7.70 6.03 -1.32
N SER A 12 -8.54 5.57 -0.39
CA SER A 12 -9.37 6.45 0.44
C SER A 12 -8.75 6.76 1.80
N VAL A 13 -7.47 6.43 1.99
CA VAL A 13 -6.76 6.73 3.24
C VAL A 13 -6.41 8.21 3.25
N THR A 14 -6.92 8.95 4.25
CA THR A 14 -6.79 10.41 4.28
C THR A 14 -6.06 10.94 5.53
N HIS A 15 -5.88 10.12 6.55
CA HIS A 15 -5.32 10.58 7.83
C HIS A 15 -4.15 9.71 8.26
N PRO A 16 -3.12 10.33 8.89
CA PRO A 16 -1.99 9.56 9.43
C PRO A 16 -2.41 8.46 10.42
N GLN A 17 -3.51 8.68 11.13
CA GLN A 17 -4.03 7.70 12.06
C GLN A 17 -4.47 6.42 11.35
N GLN A 18 -5.07 6.55 10.18
CA GLN A 18 -5.44 5.40 9.35
C GLN A 18 -4.21 4.67 8.83
N VAL A 19 -3.16 5.40 8.48
CA VAL A 19 -1.88 4.81 8.08
C VAL A 19 -1.33 3.96 9.23
N ARG A 20 -1.39 4.45 10.46
CA ARG A 20 -0.93 3.68 11.62
C ARG A 20 -1.74 2.42 11.83
N GLN A 21 -3.05 2.46 11.56
CA GLN A 21 -3.90 1.28 11.64
C GLN A 21 -3.53 0.23 10.60
N LEU A 22 -3.09 0.66 9.43
CA LEU A 22 -2.72 -0.24 8.33
C LEU A 22 -1.28 -0.75 8.43
N ARG A 23 -0.45 -0.12 9.25
CA ARG A 23 0.97 -0.46 9.35
C ARG A 23 1.20 -1.95 9.64
N PRO A 24 0.57 -2.57 10.66
CA PRO A 24 0.82 -4.00 10.91
C PRO A 24 0.47 -4.87 9.71
N LEU A 25 -0.60 -4.54 9.02
CA LEU A 25 -1.04 -5.28 7.84
C LEU A 25 -0.04 -5.15 6.70
N LEU A 26 0.36 -3.93 6.40
CA LEU A 26 1.29 -3.68 5.29
C LEU A 26 2.69 -4.22 5.60
N ASP A 27 3.13 -4.10 6.84
CA ASP A 27 4.42 -4.68 7.24
C ASP A 27 4.42 -6.20 7.14
N ALA A 28 3.27 -6.83 7.38
CA ALA A 28 3.14 -8.28 7.26
C ALA A 28 3.10 -8.73 5.80
N LEU A 29 2.53 -7.93 4.91
CA LEU A 29 2.39 -8.25 3.50
C LEU A 29 3.67 -7.96 2.71
N VAL A 30 4.28 -6.81 2.96
CA VAL A 30 5.48 -6.38 2.23
C VAL A 30 6.69 -7.03 2.89
N ASP A 31 7.50 -7.70 2.09
CA ASP A 31 8.64 -8.44 2.60
C ASP A 31 9.75 -7.51 3.10
N ARG A 32 10.80 -8.10 3.70
CA ARG A 32 11.91 -7.35 4.30
C ARG A 32 12.65 -6.46 3.33
N ARG A 33 12.65 -6.80 2.06
CA ARG A 33 13.37 -6.06 1.02
C ARG A 33 12.48 -5.06 0.34
N GLY A 34 11.20 -5.09 0.67
CA GLY A 34 10.24 -4.13 0.17
C GLY A 34 10.04 -2.98 1.13
N GLN A 35 9.27 -2.02 0.69
CA GLN A 35 8.85 -0.91 1.52
C GLN A 35 7.56 -0.33 1.00
N TRP A 36 6.89 0.42 1.84
CA TRP A 36 5.65 1.09 1.46
C TRP A 36 5.59 2.46 2.13
N ASN A 37 4.89 3.38 1.49
CA ASN A 37 4.57 4.66 2.10
C ASN A 37 3.29 5.23 1.49
N PHE A 38 2.69 6.16 2.21
CA PHE A 38 1.54 6.93 1.73
C PHE A 38 1.95 8.36 1.45
N ASP A 39 1.42 8.92 0.38
CA ASP A 39 1.48 10.35 0.09
C ASP A 39 0.07 10.92 0.26
N LEU A 40 -0.22 11.43 1.45
CA LEU A 40 -1.53 11.96 1.77
C LEU A 40 -1.71 13.41 1.33
N GLU A 41 -0.65 14.06 0.87
CA GLU A 41 -0.73 15.39 0.28
C GLU A 41 -1.26 15.34 -1.15
N ASP A 42 -1.11 14.21 -1.81
CA ASP A 42 -1.68 13.99 -3.13
C ASP A 42 -3.18 13.84 -3.02
N CYS A 43 -3.92 14.44 -3.94
CA CYS A 43 -5.40 14.38 -3.94
C CYS A 43 -5.93 12.95 -4.10
N ASP A 44 -5.12 12.03 -4.65
CA ASP A 44 -5.49 10.63 -4.82
C ASP A 44 -5.11 9.77 -3.62
N ASN A 45 -4.48 10.34 -2.59
CA ASN A 45 -4.06 9.61 -1.38
C ASN A 45 -3.27 8.37 -1.76
N ILE A 46 -2.13 8.60 -2.37
CA ILE A 46 -1.34 7.55 -3.02
C ILE A 46 -0.67 6.64 -2.01
N LEU A 47 -0.76 5.34 -2.24
CA LEU A 47 0.05 4.32 -1.59
C LEU A 47 1.07 3.80 -2.61
N ARG A 48 2.35 3.86 -2.25
CA ARG A 48 3.43 3.24 -3.02
C ARG A 48 3.93 2.03 -2.27
N VAL A 49 4.09 0.94 -3.01
CA VAL A 49 4.62 -0.31 -2.47
C VAL A 49 5.74 -0.77 -3.38
N GLU A 50 6.92 -0.95 -2.81
CA GLU A 50 8.03 -1.59 -3.50
C GLU A 50 8.12 -3.03 -3.01
N THR A 51 8.05 -3.97 -3.95
CA THR A 51 8.04 -5.38 -3.60
C THR A 51 8.62 -6.21 -4.74
N GLN A 52 9.13 -7.38 -4.41
CA GLN A 52 9.65 -8.31 -5.40
C GLN A 52 8.62 -9.30 -5.88
N ARG A 53 7.66 -9.66 -5.03
CA ARG A 53 6.77 -10.79 -5.30
C ARG A 53 5.30 -10.52 -5.10
N LEU A 54 4.97 -9.49 -4.35
CA LEU A 54 3.59 -9.27 -3.95
C LEU A 54 2.75 -8.80 -5.15
N PRO A 55 1.67 -9.49 -5.49
CA PRO A 55 0.79 -9.02 -6.56
C PRO A 55 -0.04 -7.83 -6.08
N ALA A 56 -0.38 -6.95 -7.01
CA ALA A 56 -1.19 -5.76 -6.70
C ALA A 56 -2.50 -6.13 -6.04
N MET A 57 -3.14 -7.21 -6.46
CA MET A 57 -4.42 -7.65 -5.87
C MET A 57 -4.32 -7.96 -4.38
N ALA A 58 -3.17 -8.40 -3.90
CA ALA A 58 -3.01 -8.65 -2.47
C ALA A 58 -3.15 -7.36 -1.66
N ILE A 59 -2.60 -6.26 -2.18
CA ILE A 59 -2.73 -4.95 -1.54
C ILE A 59 -4.17 -4.44 -1.63
N VAL A 60 -4.77 -4.52 -2.81
CA VAL A 60 -6.14 -4.06 -3.03
C VAL A 60 -7.10 -4.79 -2.09
N SER A 61 -7.02 -6.11 -2.04
CA SER A 61 -7.88 -6.93 -1.18
C SER A 61 -7.67 -6.62 0.30
N ALA A 62 -6.42 -6.45 0.71
CA ALA A 62 -6.09 -6.18 2.11
C ALA A 62 -6.69 -4.86 2.59
N LEU A 63 -6.60 -3.81 1.77
CA LEU A 63 -7.18 -2.52 2.13
C LEU A 63 -8.71 -2.57 2.11
N GLN A 64 -9.29 -3.25 1.13
CA GLN A 64 -10.75 -3.39 1.03
C GLN A 64 -11.34 -4.11 2.25
N VAL A 65 -10.68 -5.15 2.73
CA VAL A 65 -11.11 -5.88 3.93
C VAL A 65 -11.14 -4.95 5.15
N ARG A 66 -10.26 -3.96 5.18
CA ARG A 66 -10.22 -2.98 6.28
C ARG A 66 -11.14 -1.79 6.05
N GLY A 67 -11.93 -1.79 4.97
CA GLY A 67 -12.91 -0.75 4.70
C GLY A 67 -12.38 0.42 3.89
N PHE A 68 -11.21 0.29 3.27
CA PHE A 68 -10.64 1.35 2.44
C PHE A 68 -10.79 1.03 0.95
N ALA A 69 -11.09 2.04 0.16
CA ALA A 69 -10.99 1.91 -1.28
C ALA A 69 -9.52 1.85 -1.69
N CYS A 70 -9.22 1.02 -2.66
CA CYS A 70 -7.86 0.87 -3.17
C CYS A 70 -7.93 0.42 -4.62
N GLU A 71 -7.26 1.17 -5.48
CA GLU A 71 -7.27 0.93 -6.92
C GLU A 71 -5.86 1.09 -7.46
N GLU A 72 -5.38 0.11 -8.17
CA GLU A 72 -4.07 0.21 -8.81
C GLU A 72 -4.11 1.21 -9.97
N LEU A 73 -3.13 2.10 -10.01
CA LEU A 73 -3.00 3.08 -11.09
C LEU A 73 -2.17 2.54 -12.25
#